data_ff6b2e4cc49fb2d28839dbad1bad6d8a
#
_entry.id   ff6b2e4cc49fb2d28839dbad1bad6d8a
#
_cell.length_a   1.000
_cell.length_b   1.000
_cell.length_c   1.000
_cell.angle_alpha   90.00
_cell.angle_beta   90.00
_cell.angle_gamma   90.00
#
_symmetry.space_group_name_H-M   'P 1'
#
loop_
_entity.id
_entity.type
_entity.pdbx_description
1 polymer ?
#
loop_
_entity_poly.entity_id
_entity_poly.type
_entity_poly.pdbx_seq_one_letter_code
_entity_poly.pdbx_strand_id
1 'polypeptide(L)'
;MPLGKLITFVLLVHVSHASASSLFEDNTVLEINLTGPISSLFDDVNSNKQLPFVLRTNDLEHTIKVRVRGKSRRRVCSFPPLRLNFAANDTVQSVFQDQNKLKLVTHCRDRGSVHASTLKEYAAYRIFNLVSDVSYRVRLLHITYTDTDGGLKEKEFDRYGFLIESASALAERVGGQAEHVTGVSLRSLDNQQAATVYIFQYLIGNTDWSLVTADDDDTCCHNGDLFDIGSVRYYVPYDFDLAGLVNAPYARPDPSLRISRVTQRLYRGYCISTDVLMDALSTIKARRVDILDVIRQLPGLSLKETVATIIYLEEFFVRADDENKIVKLFERRCL
;
A
#
# COMPACT_ATOMS: atom_id res chain seq x y z
N MET A 1 65.38 -41.81 -8.24
CA MET A 1 64.93 -40.41 -8.00
C MET A 1 63.48 -40.30 -8.38
N PRO A 2 62.58 -40.14 -7.46
CA PRO A 2 61.19 -39.93 -7.79
C PRO A 2 60.84 -38.42 -7.82
N LEU A 3 60.24 -37.98 -8.91
CA LEU A 3 59.70 -36.62 -9.10
C LEU A 3 58.47 -36.44 -8.20
N GLY A 4 58.55 -35.52 -7.23
CA GLY A 4 57.43 -35.08 -6.45
C GLY A 4 56.51 -34.20 -7.28
N LYS A 5 55.22 -34.60 -7.40
CA LYS A 5 54.18 -33.75 -7.98
C LYS A 5 53.71 -32.72 -6.93
N LEU A 6 53.94 -31.46 -7.19
CA LEU A 6 53.43 -30.33 -6.45
C LEU A 6 51.94 -30.16 -6.80
N ILE A 7 51.06 -30.43 -5.86
CA ILE A 7 49.59 -30.16 -6.01
C ILE A 7 49.35 -28.77 -5.49
N THR A 8 49.09 -27.83 -6.40
CA THR A 8 48.67 -26.46 -6.05
C THR A 8 47.19 -26.47 -5.72
N PHE A 9 46.85 -26.25 -4.46
CA PHE A 9 45.46 -26.07 -3.98
C PHE A 9 45.02 -24.63 -4.28
N VAL A 10 44.17 -24.45 -5.27
CA VAL A 10 43.52 -23.15 -5.53
C VAL A 10 42.33 -23.03 -4.59
N LEU A 11 42.46 -22.18 -3.57
CA LEU A 11 41.34 -21.78 -2.70
C LEU A 11 40.40 -20.84 -3.48
N LEU A 12 39.27 -21.36 -3.93
CA LEU A 12 38.17 -20.54 -4.46
C LEU A 12 37.50 -19.82 -3.28
N VAL A 13 37.83 -18.56 -3.08
CA VAL A 13 37.12 -17.68 -2.16
C VAL A 13 35.76 -17.37 -2.80
N HIS A 14 34.71 -18.01 -2.34
CA HIS A 14 33.33 -17.62 -2.65
C HIS A 14 33.04 -16.32 -1.93
N VAL A 15 33.17 -15.21 -2.63
CA VAL A 15 32.61 -13.93 -2.16
C VAL A 15 31.09 -14.04 -2.32
N SER A 16 30.41 -14.36 -1.21
CA SER A 16 28.95 -14.24 -1.13
C SER A 16 28.63 -12.75 -1.27
N HIS A 17 28.21 -12.34 -2.45
CA HIS A 17 27.53 -11.06 -2.61
C HIS A 17 26.20 -11.20 -1.86
N ALA A 18 26.13 -10.61 -0.66
CA ALA A 18 24.84 -10.37 -0.02
C ALA A 18 24.07 -9.44 -0.97
N SER A 19 23.13 -10.02 -1.73
CA SER A 19 22.18 -9.25 -2.52
C SER A 19 21.42 -8.37 -1.52
N ALA A 20 21.50 -7.06 -1.66
CA ALA A 20 20.67 -6.16 -0.86
C ALA A 20 19.22 -6.59 -1.10
N SER A 21 18.51 -6.96 -0.03
CA SER A 21 17.09 -7.29 -0.10
C SER A 21 16.37 -6.12 -0.75
N SER A 22 15.52 -6.39 -1.74
CA SER A 22 14.78 -5.30 -2.38
C SER A 22 13.90 -4.62 -1.34
N LEU A 23 13.71 -3.31 -1.45
CA LEU A 23 12.97 -2.47 -0.49
C LEU A 23 11.61 -3.08 -0.08
N PHE A 24 10.93 -3.75 -1.00
CA PHE A 24 9.58 -4.27 -0.82
C PHE A 24 9.49 -5.79 -0.61
N GLU A 25 10.61 -6.50 -0.51
CA GLU A 25 10.64 -7.94 -0.21
C GLU A 25 10.70 -8.23 1.28
N ASP A 26 11.32 -7.33 2.03
CA ASP A 26 11.40 -7.42 3.48
C ASP A 26 10.20 -6.74 4.16
N ASN A 27 9.64 -7.39 5.16
CA ASN A 27 8.46 -6.93 5.89
C ASN A 27 8.80 -6.31 7.25
N THR A 28 10.08 -6.26 7.62
CA THR A 28 10.51 -5.60 8.86
C THR A 28 10.30 -4.09 8.76
N VAL A 29 10.12 -3.43 9.90
CA VAL A 29 10.05 -1.95 9.93
C VAL A 29 11.40 -1.39 9.50
N LEU A 30 11.39 -0.44 8.58
CA LEU A 30 12.61 0.27 8.17
C LEU A 30 12.70 1.59 8.94
N GLU A 31 13.75 1.73 9.74
CA GLU A 31 14.05 2.97 10.45
C GLU A 31 14.71 3.98 9.48
N ILE A 32 14.16 5.19 9.42
CA ILE A 32 14.72 6.28 8.61
C ILE A 32 14.69 7.61 9.35
N ASN A 33 15.66 8.47 9.05
CA ASN A 33 15.60 9.88 9.41
C ASN A 33 15.37 10.71 8.15
N LEU A 34 14.38 11.60 8.17
CA LEU A 34 14.06 12.52 7.09
C LEU A 34 14.21 13.96 7.55
N THR A 35 15.34 14.57 7.17
CA THR A 35 15.73 15.93 7.58
C THR A 35 15.61 16.90 6.40
N GLY A 36 14.94 18.01 6.61
CA GLY A 36 14.79 19.05 5.58
C GLY A 36 13.82 20.17 5.95
N PRO A 37 13.53 21.09 5.03
CA PRO A 37 12.68 22.25 5.24
C PRO A 37 11.18 21.85 5.19
N ILE A 38 10.71 21.11 6.22
CA ILE A 38 9.36 20.54 6.26
C ILE A 38 8.31 21.65 6.33
N SER A 39 8.49 22.66 7.20
CA SER A 39 7.53 23.75 7.30
C SER A 39 7.42 24.54 5.99
N SER A 40 8.51 24.89 5.33
CA SER A 40 8.48 25.52 4.00
C SER A 40 7.86 24.63 2.92
N LEU A 41 7.99 23.29 3.05
CA LEU A 41 7.34 22.36 2.12
C LEU A 41 5.81 22.43 2.25
N PHE A 42 5.29 22.74 3.43
CA PHE A 42 3.86 22.80 3.73
C PHE A 42 3.24 24.20 3.62
N ASP A 43 4.03 25.25 3.44
CA ASP A 43 3.53 26.63 3.21
C ASP A 43 2.61 26.70 1.99
N ASP A 44 2.92 25.93 0.94
CA ASP A 44 2.07 25.80 -0.25
C ASP A 44 1.93 24.31 -0.65
N VAL A 45 1.00 23.62 0.00
CA VAL A 45 0.70 22.20 -0.25
C VAL A 45 0.19 21.92 -1.66
N ASN A 46 -0.26 22.92 -2.39
CA ASN A 46 -0.75 22.78 -3.77
C ASN A 46 0.38 22.94 -4.81
N SER A 47 1.52 23.46 -4.40
CA SER A 47 2.71 23.56 -5.25
C SER A 47 3.26 22.17 -5.61
N ASN A 48 3.80 22.07 -6.82
CA ASN A 48 4.61 20.91 -7.23
C ASN A 48 6.11 21.13 -6.93
N LYS A 49 6.44 22.17 -6.14
CA LYS A 49 7.81 22.50 -5.75
C LYS A 49 8.45 21.31 -5.03
N GLN A 50 9.66 21.01 -5.42
CA GLN A 50 10.51 20.01 -4.78
C GLN A 50 11.57 20.71 -3.96
N LEU A 51 11.73 20.33 -2.70
CA LEU A 51 12.77 20.83 -1.82
C LEU A 51 13.81 19.74 -1.54
N PRO A 52 15.08 20.11 -1.29
CA PRO A 52 16.11 19.17 -0.93
C PRO A 52 15.92 18.66 0.51
N PHE A 53 16.07 17.36 0.70
CA PHE A 53 16.04 16.66 1.97
C PHE A 53 17.20 15.68 2.06
N VAL A 54 17.58 15.35 3.27
CA VAL A 54 18.50 14.27 3.60
C VAL A 54 17.69 13.11 4.17
N LEU A 55 17.82 11.93 3.57
CA LEU A 55 17.24 10.70 4.05
C LEU A 55 18.38 9.79 4.53
N ARG A 56 18.33 9.35 5.79
CA ARG A 56 19.29 8.40 6.36
C ARG A 56 18.63 7.08 6.70
N THR A 57 19.34 5.99 6.41
CA THR A 57 19.07 4.65 6.92
C THR A 57 20.36 4.07 7.47
N ASN A 58 20.37 3.61 8.71
CA ASN A 58 21.62 3.15 9.35
C ASN A 58 22.76 4.16 9.13
N ASP A 59 23.83 3.73 8.42
CA ASP A 59 25.02 4.56 8.15
C ASP A 59 25.00 5.21 6.74
N LEU A 60 23.93 5.03 5.96
CA LEU A 60 23.81 5.55 4.60
C LEU A 60 22.96 6.83 4.56
N GLU A 61 23.45 7.80 3.82
CA GLU A 61 22.80 9.10 3.63
C GLU A 61 22.53 9.33 2.13
N HIS A 62 21.31 9.78 1.83
CA HIS A 62 20.87 10.10 0.47
C HIS A 62 20.36 11.54 0.41
N THR A 63 20.86 12.33 -0.51
CA THR A 63 20.25 13.62 -0.85
C THR A 63 19.11 13.40 -1.83
N ILE A 64 17.90 13.69 -1.40
CA ILE A 64 16.68 13.47 -2.18
C ILE A 64 15.92 14.79 -2.39
N LYS A 65 15.01 14.79 -3.37
CA LYS A 65 14.04 15.89 -3.53
C LYS A 65 12.67 15.40 -3.05
N VAL A 66 12.02 16.20 -2.20
CA VAL A 66 10.71 15.87 -1.64
C VAL A 66 9.67 16.90 -2.07
N ARG A 67 8.46 16.45 -2.38
CA ARG A 67 7.29 17.30 -2.60
C ARG A 67 6.04 16.71 -1.98
N VAL A 68 5.06 17.56 -1.72
CA VAL A 68 3.71 17.13 -1.34
C VAL A 68 3.03 16.40 -2.49
N ARG A 69 2.22 15.38 -2.18
CA ARG A 69 1.40 14.63 -3.14
C ARG A 69 -0.03 14.39 -2.62
N GLY A 70 -0.85 13.82 -3.47
CA GLY A 70 -2.25 13.50 -3.20
C GLY A 70 -3.19 14.62 -3.63
N LYS A 71 -4.49 14.32 -3.78
CA LYS A 71 -5.56 15.27 -4.12
C LYS A 71 -6.33 15.68 -2.85
N SER A 72 -7.07 14.75 -2.26
CA SER A 72 -7.90 14.96 -1.07
C SER A 72 -7.08 15.22 0.19
N ARG A 73 -6.03 14.42 0.43
CA ARG A 73 -5.19 14.50 1.64
C ARG A 73 -4.38 15.80 1.75
N ARG A 74 -4.09 16.51 0.65
CA ARG A 74 -3.49 17.86 0.71
C ARG A 74 -4.36 18.86 1.48
N ARG A 75 -5.69 18.68 1.46
CA ARG A 75 -6.67 19.58 2.10
C ARG A 75 -7.03 19.17 3.52
N VAL A 76 -6.97 17.88 3.83
CA VAL A 76 -7.46 17.36 5.11
C VAL A 76 -6.35 17.03 6.10
N CYS A 77 -5.10 16.84 5.62
CA CYS A 77 -3.94 16.50 6.45
C CYS A 77 -3.12 17.75 6.79
N SER A 78 -2.75 17.93 8.05
CA SER A 78 -1.72 18.89 8.45
C SER A 78 -0.31 18.42 8.10
N PHE A 79 -0.14 17.11 7.91
CA PHE A 79 1.08 16.49 7.40
C PHE A 79 0.71 15.60 6.19
N PRO A 80 0.61 16.19 4.98
CA PRO A 80 0.15 15.49 3.80
C PRO A 80 1.15 14.45 3.30
N PRO A 81 0.69 13.45 2.50
CA PRO A 81 1.58 12.48 1.88
C PRO A 81 2.66 13.13 1.02
N LEU A 82 3.81 12.47 0.97
CA LEU A 82 5.00 12.97 0.28
C LEU A 82 5.35 12.10 -0.93
N ARG A 83 6.09 12.70 -1.86
CA ARG A 83 6.82 11.98 -2.91
C ARG A 83 8.30 12.19 -2.69
N LEU A 84 9.03 11.09 -2.55
CA LEU A 84 10.47 11.05 -2.48
C LEU A 84 11.02 10.83 -3.89
N ASN A 85 11.96 11.68 -4.32
CA ASN A 85 12.60 11.55 -5.62
C ASN A 85 14.10 11.37 -5.39
N PHE A 86 14.60 10.21 -5.79
CA PHE A 86 16.01 9.82 -5.70
C PHE A 86 16.73 10.15 -7.02
N ALA A 87 18.01 10.50 -6.94
CA ALA A 87 18.87 10.50 -8.12
C ALA A 87 19.38 9.08 -8.36
N ALA A 88 19.41 8.64 -9.61
CA ALA A 88 19.72 7.24 -9.96
C ALA A 88 21.06 6.72 -9.39
N ASN A 89 22.06 7.60 -9.26
CA ASN A 89 23.38 7.22 -8.77
C ASN A 89 23.51 7.21 -7.25
N ASP A 90 22.52 7.76 -6.51
CA ASP A 90 22.62 7.94 -5.07
C ASP A 90 22.07 6.73 -4.28
N THR A 91 21.45 5.78 -4.97
CA THR A 91 20.80 4.62 -4.32
C THR A 91 21.61 3.32 -4.40
N VAL A 92 22.76 3.33 -5.10
CA VAL A 92 23.61 2.15 -5.29
C VAL A 92 24.04 1.57 -3.94
N GLN A 93 23.95 0.26 -3.79
CA GLN A 93 24.29 -0.49 -2.58
C GLN A 93 23.46 -0.11 -1.32
N SER A 94 22.30 0.50 -1.51
CA SER A 94 21.36 0.78 -0.43
C SER A 94 20.06 -0.01 -0.57
N VAL A 95 19.23 0.01 0.47
CA VAL A 95 17.86 -0.56 0.42
C VAL A 95 16.98 0.15 -0.63
N PHE A 96 17.36 1.34 -1.08
CA PHE A 96 16.69 2.12 -2.14
C PHE A 96 17.27 1.90 -3.52
N GLN A 97 18.13 0.91 -3.70
CA GLN A 97 18.70 0.61 -5.02
C GLN A 97 17.57 0.44 -6.06
N ASP A 98 17.77 1.01 -7.24
CA ASP A 98 16.83 1.02 -8.37
C ASP A 98 15.53 1.81 -8.12
N GLN A 99 15.44 2.54 -6.98
CA GLN A 99 14.31 3.41 -6.72
C GLN A 99 14.54 4.80 -7.31
N ASN A 100 13.50 5.35 -7.97
CA ASN A 100 13.51 6.71 -8.51
C ASN A 100 12.49 7.59 -7.78
N LYS A 101 11.22 7.21 -7.82
CA LYS A 101 10.11 8.01 -7.26
C LYS A 101 9.23 7.14 -6.38
N LEU A 102 9.27 7.36 -5.08
CA LEU A 102 8.45 6.62 -4.12
C LEU A 102 7.31 7.47 -3.57
N LYS A 103 6.16 6.84 -3.42
CA LYS A 103 5.00 7.41 -2.71
C LYS A 103 5.18 7.09 -1.22
N LEU A 104 5.30 8.12 -0.37
CA LEU A 104 5.30 7.99 1.08
C LEU A 104 3.92 8.40 1.61
N VAL A 105 3.23 7.48 2.24
CA VAL A 105 2.02 7.75 3.04
C VAL A 105 2.45 8.12 4.44
N THR A 106 2.07 9.31 4.87
CA THR A 106 2.43 9.91 6.16
C THR A 106 1.32 9.75 7.19
N HIS A 107 1.58 10.18 8.42
CA HIS A 107 0.63 10.10 9.54
C HIS A 107 -0.56 11.06 9.46
N CYS A 108 -0.65 11.90 8.44
CA CYS A 108 -1.73 12.86 8.15
C CYS A 108 -1.95 13.94 9.20
N ARG A 109 -2.08 13.63 10.49
CA ARG A 109 -2.31 14.59 11.58
C ARG A 109 -1.65 14.15 12.88
N ASP A 110 -1.23 15.11 13.71
CA ASP A 110 -0.56 14.88 15.00
C ASP A 110 -1.52 14.65 16.19
N ARG A 111 -2.75 14.24 15.98
CA ARG A 111 -3.71 14.08 17.07
C ARG A 111 -4.14 12.62 17.24
N GLY A 112 -3.87 12.06 18.43
CA GLY A 112 -4.48 10.83 18.97
C GLY A 112 -4.43 9.62 18.05
N SER A 113 -5.59 9.02 17.78
CA SER A 113 -5.75 7.79 16.99
C SER A 113 -5.41 7.90 15.49
N VAL A 114 -4.92 9.04 15.02
CA VAL A 114 -4.63 9.22 13.58
C VAL A 114 -3.43 8.41 13.13
N HIS A 115 -2.48 8.11 14.01
CA HIS A 115 -1.42 7.13 13.73
C HIS A 115 -1.97 5.76 13.36
N ALA A 116 -3.03 5.34 14.04
CA ALA A 116 -3.70 4.08 13.78
C ALA A 116 -4.27 4.00 12.36
N SER A 117 -4.75 5.11 11.79
CA SER A 117 -5.29 5.11 10.42
C SER A 117 -4.22 4.76 9.40
N THR A 118 -3.02 5.35 9.49
CA THR A 118 -1.90 5.05 8.59
C THR A 118 -1.44 3.60 8.71
N LEU A 119 -1.35 3.08 9.93
CA LEU A 119 -1.00 1.68 10.16
C LEU A 119 -2.07 0.71 9.64
N LYS A 120 -3.36 1.04 9.81
CA LYS A 120 -4.47 0.23 9.28
C LYS A 120 -4.56 0.31 7.76
N GLU A 121 -4.22 1.45 7.15
CA GLU A 121 -4.10 1.56 5.69
C GLU A 121 -2.95 0.68 5.17
N TYR A 122 -1.77 0.73 5.81
CA TYR A 122 -0.68 -0.20 5.52
C TYR A 122 -1.15 -1.66 5.62
N ALA A 123 -1.89 -2.01 6.68
CA ALA A 123 -2.42 -3.35 6.86
C ALA A 123 -3.37 -3.76 5.72
N ALA A 124 -4.18 -2.84 5.18
CA ALA A 124 -5.06 -3.14 4.04
C ALA A 124 -4.25 -3.58 2.81
N TYR A 125 -3.13 -2.91 2.49
CA TYR A 125 -2.22 -3.37 1.43
C TYR A 125 -1.64 -4.74 1.75
N ARG A 126 -1.18 -4.98 2.98
CA ARG A 126 -0.61 -6.27 3.39
C ARG A 126 -1.63 -7.41 3.31
N ILE A 127 -2.87 -7.14 3.68
CA ILE A 127 -3.97 -8.11 3.56
C ILE A 127 -4.21 -8.45 2.08
N PHE A 128 -4.18 -7.46 1.18
CA PHE A 128 -4.33 -7.70 -0.24
C PHE A 128 -3.16 -8.50 -0.81
N ASN A 129 -1.92 -8.26 -0.35
CA ASN A 129 -0.75 -9.05 -0.74
C ASN A 129 -0.85 -10.54 -0.34
N LEU A 130 -1.65 -10.90 0.68
CA LEU A 130 -1.88 -12.31 1.06
C LEU A 130 -2.81 -13.06 0.12
N VAL A 131 -3.63 -12.35 -0.65
CA VAL A 131 -4.70 -12.92 -1.48
C VAL A 131 -4.52 -12.69 -2.98
N SER A 132 -3.55 -11.86 -3.37
CA SER A 132 -3.19 -11.61 -4.77
C SER A 132 -1.72 -11.25 -4.92
N ASP A 133 -1.01 -11.94 -5.84
CA ASP A 133 0.36 -11.60 -6.22
C ASP A 133 0.41 -10.35 -7.09
N VAL A 134 -0.70 -10.06 -7.83
CA VAL A 134 -0.86 -8.84 -8.63
C VAL A 134 -1.40 -7.73 -7.72
N SER A 135 -0.54 -7.19 -6.88
CA SER A 135 -0.87 -6.23 -5.85
C SER A 135 0.34 -5.34 -5.53
N TYR A 136 0.12 -4.10 -5.15
CA TYR A 136 1.19 -3.21 -4.71
C TYR A 136 1.82 -3.71 -3.42
N ARG A 137 3.14 -3.91 -3.42
CA ARG A 137 3.91 -4.15 -2.20
C ARG A 137 4.12 -2.84 -1.44
N VAL A 138 4.22 -2.95 -0.13
CA VAL A 138 4.40 -1.80 0.77
C VAL A 138 5.49 -2.08 1.80
N ARG A 139 6.22 -1.04 2.22
CA ARG A 139 7.22 -1.12 3.28
C ARG A 139 6.86 -0.19 4.43
N LEU A 140 6.68 -0.73 5.62
CA LEU A 140 6.44 0.06 6.82
C LEU A 140 7.72 0.78 7.24
N LEU A 141 7.57 2.06 7.58
CA LEU A 141 8.65 2.91 8.07
C LEU A 141 8.34 3.39 9.48
N HIS A 142 9.38 3.50 10.31
CA HIS A 142 9.41 4.34 11.48
C HIS A 142 10.33 5.53 11.16
N ILE A 143 9.79 6.74 11.17
CA ILE A 143 10.43 7.91 10.57
C ILE A 143 10.68 8.93 11.65
N THR A 144 11.94 9.30 11.88
CA THR A 144 12.32 10.50 12.61
C THR A 144 12.34 11.67 11.64
N TYR A 145 11.41 12.58 11.77
CA TYR A 145 11.36 13.84 11.00
C TYR A 145 12.12 14.94 11.72
N THR A 146 12.96 15.67 11.00
CA THR A 146 13.65 16.87 11.52
C THR A 146 13.38 18.06 10.61
N ASP A 147 12.68 19.08 11.13
CA ASP A 147 12.42 20.33 10.42
C ASP A 147 13.61 21.30 10.55
N THR A 148 14.22 21.66 9.41
CA THR A 148 15.37 22.59 9.38
C THR A 148 14.98 24.05 9.44
N ASP A 149 13.73 24.39 9.10
CA ASP A 149 13.25 25.78 9.07
C ASP A 149 12.63 26.23 10.40
N GLY A 150 12.32 25.28 11.28
CA GLY A 150 11.85 25.55 12.64
C GLY A 150 10.43 26.12 12.71
N GLY A 151 9.62 25.95 11.66
CA GLY A 151 8.23 26.39 11.65
C GLY A 151 7.25 25.39 12.27
N LEU A 152 7.68 24.14 12.49
CA LEU A 152 6.88 23.15 13.18
C LEU A 152 6.96 23.33 14.70
N LYS A 153 5.90 22.93 15.42
CA LYS A 153 5.83 22.99 16.88
C LYS A 153 6.94 22.16 17.55
N GLU A 154 7.22 20.99 17.01
CA GLU A 154 8.30 20.09 17.41
C GLU A 154 9.32 20.06 16.27
N LYS A 155 10.59 20.37 16.61
CA LYS A 155 11.67 20.37 15.62
C LYS A 155 11.99 18.95 15.13
N GLU A 156 11.85 17.98 16.01
CA GLU A 156 12.10 16.56 15.75
C GLU A 156 11.03 15.70 16.40
N PHE A 157 10.52 14.70 15.67
CA PHE A 157 9.48 13.80 16.14
C PHE A 157 9.42 12.51 15.33
N ASP A 158 8.97 11.42 15.96
CA ASP A 158 8.89 10.10 15.36
C ASP A 158 7.45 9.76 14.95
N ARG A 159 7.28 9.19 13.76
CA ARG A 159 5.97 8.75 13.24
C ARG A 159 6.12 7.51 12.36
N TYR A 160 5.08 6.69 12.36
CA TYR A 160 4.96 5.65 11.34
C TYR A 160 4.45 6.22 10.03
N GLY A 161 4.97 5.67 8.92
CA GLY A 161 4.53 5.90 7.56
C GLY A 161 4.82 4.65 6.74
N PHE A 162 4.47 4.66 5.46
CA PHE A 162 4.85 3.54 4.60
C PHE A 162 5.10 3.98 3.17
N LEU A 163 5.99 3.25 2.51
CA LEU A 163 6.25 3.38 1.08
C LEU A 163 5.36 2.44 0.29
N ILE A 164 5.00 2.86 -0.92
CA ILE A 164 4.24 2.05 -1.88
C ILE A 164 5.13 1.80 -3.10
N GLU A 165 5.17 0.56 -3.55
CA GLU A 165 5.81 0.12 -4.79
C GLU A 165 5.33 0.99 -5.98
N SER A 166 6.21 1.27 -6.92
CA SER A 166 5.80 2.01 -8.12
C SER A 166 5.03 1.10 -9.10
N ALA A 167 4.17 1.68 -9.93
CA ALA A 167 3.45 0.92 -10.95
C ALA A 167 4.42 0.23 -11.93
N SER A 168 5.55 0.87 -12.25
CA SER A 168 6.58 0.26 -13.11
C SER A 168 7.24 -0.94 -12.45
N ALA A 169 7.57 -0.88 -11.15
CA ALA A 169 8.16 -2.01 -10.43
C ALA A 169 7.18 -3.18 -10.29
N LEU A 170 5.89 -2.89 -10.01
CA LEU A 170 4.85 -3.91 -10.01
C LEU A 170 4.73 -4.55 -11.39
N ALA A 171 4.64 -3.76 -12.47
CA ALA A 171 4.54 -4.26 -13.83
C ALA A 171 5.71 -5.18 -14.19
N GLU A 172 6.94 -4.77 -13.90
CA GLU A 172 8.14 -5.58 -14.10
C GLU A 172 8.09 -6.89 -13.31
N ARG A 173 7.71 -6.83 -12.03
CA ARG A 173 7.64 -7.99 -11.13
C ARG A 173 6.63 -9.05 -11.59
N VAL A 174 5.50 -8.62 -12.17
CA VAL A 174 4.44 -9.55 -12.65
C VAL A 174 4.57 -9.89 -14.14
N GLY A 175 5.59 -9.39 -14.82
CA GLY A 175 5.79 -9.62 -16.26
C GLY A 175 4.73 -8.96 -17.14
N GLY A 176 4.22 -7.79 -16.72
CA GLY A 176 3.16 -7.05 -17.39
C GLY A 176 3.54 -5.61 -17.72
N GLN A 177 2.54 -4.82 -18.10
CA GLN A 177 2.66 -3.39 -18.39
C GLN A 177 1.52 -2.62 -17.72
N ALA A 178 1.83 -1.46 -17.15
CA ALA A 178 0.81 -0.55 -16.63
C ALA A 178 0.06 0.10 -17.80
N GLU A 179 -1.26 0.08 -17.77
CA GLU A 179 -2.09 0.70 -18.80
C GLU A 179 -2.63 2.06 -18.35
N HIS A 180 -2.73 2.99 -19.31
CA HIS A 180 -3.29 4.32 -19.13
C HIS A 180 -4.46 4.53 -20.10
N VAL A 181 -5.65 4.11 -19.66
CA VAL A 181 -6.90 4.25 -20.42
C VAL A 181 -7.93 5.01 -19.59
N THR A 182 -8.92 5.63 -20.21
CA THR A 182 -9.98 6.39 -19.55
C THR A 182 -11.12 5.52 -19.04
N GLY A 183 -11.19 4.28 -19.51
CA GLY A 183 -12.21 3.28 -19.10
C GLY A 183 -11.85 1.90 -19.59
N VAL A 184 -12.47 0.89 -19.03
CA VAL A 184 -12.23 -0.51 -19.37
C VAL A 184 -13.53 -1.28 -19.42
N SER A 185 -13.59 -2.24 -20.34
CA SER A 185 -14.70 -3.21 -20.37
C SER A 185 -14.49 -4.27 -19.30
N LEU A 186 -15.52 -4.58 -18.52
CA LEU A 186 -15.48 -5.68 -17.54
C LEU A 186 -15.07 -7.02 -18.16
N ARG A 187 -15.43 -7.25 -19.45
CA ARG A 187 -15.11 -8.49 -20.17
C ARG A 187 -13.61 -8.66 -20.47
N SER A 188 -12.83 -7.58 -20.41
CA SER A 188 -11.38 -7.61 -20.63
C SER A 188 -10.58 -7.81 -19.34
N LEU A 189 -11.24 -7.80 -18.19
CA LEU A 189 -10.61 -8.02 -16.90
C LEU A 189 -10.47 -9.51 -16.60
N ASP A 190 -9.40 -9.86 -15.88
CA ASP A 190 -9.30 -11.19 -15.26
C ASP A 190 -10.42 -11.35 -14.23
N ASN A 191 -11.25 -12.36 -14.43
CA ASN A 191 -12.44 -12.58 -13.60
C ASN A 191 -12.09 -12.97 -12.17
N GLN A 192 -11.03 -13.77 -11.99
CA GLN A 192 -10.63 -14.24 -10.67
C GLN A 192 -10.03 -13.09 -9.85
N GLN A 193 -9.17 -12.27 -10.45
CA GLN A 193 -8.63 -11.06 -9.82
C GLN A 193 -9.77 -10.09 -9.47
N ALA A 194 -10.70 -9.86 -10.41
CA ALA A 194 -11.84 -8.96 -10.19
C ALA A 194 -12.70 -9.44 -9.00
N ALA A 195 -13.05 -10.73 -8.95
CA ALA A 195 -13.79 -11.29 -7.81
C ALA A 195 -13.03 -11.18 -6.48
N THR A 196 -11.72 -11.44 -6.50
CA THR A 196 -10.84 -11.28 -5.32
C THR A 196 -10.85 -9.83 -4.84
N VAL A 197 -10.75 -8.86 -5.75
CA VAL A 197 -10.86 -7.43 -5.42
C VAL A 197 -12.23 -7.11 -4.83
N TYR A 198 -13.34 -7.58 -5.42
CA TYR A 198 -14.70 -7.30 -4.92
C TYR A 198 -14.88 -7.77 -3.47
N ILE A 199 -14.45 -8.99 -3.17
CA ILE A 199 -14.58 -9.55 -1.83
C ILE A 199 -13.59 -8.89 -0.86
N PHE A 200 -12.36 -8.60 -1.29
CA PHE A 200 -11.40 -7.85 -0.48
C PHE A 200 -11.91 -6.45 -0.13
N GLN A 201 -12.44 -5.69 -1.08
CA GLN A 201 -13.01 -4.36 -0.83
C GLN A 201 -14.20 -4.44 0.15
N TYR A 202 -15.02 -5.49 0.07
CA TYR A 202 -16.08 -5.75 1.04
C TYR A 202 -15.52 -6.16 2.42
N LEU A 203 -14.47 -6.98 2.47
CA LEU A 203 -13.77 -7.38 3.71
C LEU A 203 -13.30 -6.15 4.49
N ILE A 204 -12.59 -5.23 3.83
CA ILE A 204 -12.08 -4.01 4.46
C ILE A 204 -13.12 -2.89 4.56
N GLY A 205 -14.31 -3.07 3.97
CA GLY A 205 -15.39 -2.07 3.95
C GLY A 205 -15.03 -0.83 3.15
N ASN A 206 -14.27 -0.98 2.07
CA ASN A 206 -13.97 0.13 1.17
C ASN A 206 -15.08 0.28 0.13
N THR A 207 -15.57 1.51 -0.02
CA THR A 207 -16.58 1.87 -1.03
C THR A 207 -16.08 2.94 -2.00
N ASP A 208 -14.86 3.43 -1.81
CA ASP A 208 -14.25 4.49 -2.60
C ASP A 208 -13.35 3.91 -3.70
N TRP A 209 -13.97 3.24 -4.67
CA TRP A 209 -13.27 2.62 -5.79
C TRP A 209 -14.20 2.35 -6.98
N SER A 210 -13.62 2.23 -8.19
CA SER A 210 -14.32 1.82 -9.41
C SER A 210 -13.37 1.03 -10.32
N LEU A 211 -13.88 -0.03 -10.96
CA LEU A 211 -13.13 -0.83 -11.94
C LEU A 211 -13.21 -0.30 -13.37
N VAL A 212 -14.14 0.57 -13.68
CA VAL A 212 -14.48 0.86 -15.09
C VAL A 212 -14.29 2.31 -15.49
N THR A 213 -14.42 3.21 -14.54
CA THR A 213 -14.32 4.66 -14.80
C THR A 213 -13.46 5.36 -13.78
N ALA A 214 -12.73 6.36 -14.22
CA ALA A 214 -12.03 7.32 -13.38
C ALA A 214 -12.87 8.58 -13.16
N ASP A 215 -12.43 9.45 -12.27
CA ASP A 215 -12.88 10.84 -12.18
C ASP A 215 -12.41 11.63 -13.40
N ASP A 216 -13.07 12.74 -13.70
CA ASP A 216 -13.01 13.51 -14.96
C ASP A 216 -11.61 13.80 -15.52
N ASP A 217 -10.57 13.84 -14.71
CA ASP A 217 -9.21 14.21 -15.11
C ASP A 217 -8.20 13.06 -15.08
N ASP A 218 -8.63 11.84 -14.75
CA ASP A 218 -7.73 10.71 -14.51
C ASP A 218 -7.93 9.55 -15.49
N THR A 219 -6.87 8.77 -15.61
CA THR A 219 -6.95 7.46 -16.24
C THR A 219 -7.78 6.51 -15.39
N CYS A 220 -8.41 5.50 -16.00
CA CYS A 220 -9.06 4.41 -15.28
C CYS A 220 -8.02 3.71 -14.38
N CYS A 221 -8.34 3.38 -13.16
CA CYS A 221 -9.69 3.48 -12.62
C CYS A 221 -9.63 4.21 -11.26
N HIS A 222 -10.78 4.61 -10.70
CA HIS A 222 -10.78 5.30 -9.40
C HIS A 222 -10.21 4.40 -8.30
N ASN A 223 -9.15 4.87 -7.64
CA ASN A 223 -8.40 4.16 -6.60
C ASN A 223 -7.91 2.76 -7.02
N GLY A 224 -7.46 2.65 -8.27
CA GLY A 224 -6.83 1.46 -8.80
C GLY A 224 -6.15 1.71 -10.14
N ASP A 225 -5.14 0.92 -10.43
CA ASP A 225 -4.41 0.93 -11.69
C ASP A 225 -4.71 -0.36 -12.48
N LEU A 226 -4.59 -0.28 -13.80
CA LEU A 226 -4.72 -1.43 -14.71
C LEU A 226 -3.35 -1.91 -15.18
N PHE A 227 -3.22 -3.23 -15.25
CA PHE A 227 -2.02 -3.88 -15.77
C PHE A 227 -2.42 -4.92 -16.81
N ASP A 228 -1.78 -4.88 -17.98
CA ASP A 228 -1.88 -5.93 -18.98
C ASP A 228 -0.82 -6.99 -18.69
N ILE A 229 -1.26 -8.23 -18.44
CA ILE A 229 -0.40 -9.38 -18.16
C ILE A 229 -0.83 -10.50 -19.09
N GLY A 230 -0.04 -10.77 -20.13
CA GLY A 230 -0.37 -11.83 -21.11
C GLY A 230 -1.66 -11.59 -21.88
N SER A 231 -1.96 -10.35 -22.23
CA SER A 231 -3.17 -9.89 -22.93
C SER A 231 -4.48 -9.99 -22.11
N VAL A 232 -4.36 -10.11 -20.80
CA VAL A 232 -5.47 -10.05 -19.85
C VAL A 232 -5.24 -8.88 -18.90
N ARG A 233 -6.29 -8.13 -18.60
CA ARG A 233 -6.20 -6.94 -17.74
C ARG A 233 -6.48 -7.29 -16.29
N TYR A 234 -5.59 -6.82 -15.43
CA TYR A 234 -5.67 -6.95 -13.98
C TYR A 234 -5.90 -5.57 -13.36
N TYR A 235 -6.96 -5.45 -12.56
CA TYR A 235 -7.17 -4.28 -11.73
C TYR A 235 -6.45 -4.45 -10.39
N VAL A 236 -5.66 -3.47 -10.00
CA VAL A 236 -4.91 -3.45 -8.76
C VAL A 236 -5.35 -2.26 -7.91
N PRO A 237 -6.09 -2.49 -6.81
CA PRO A 237 -6.60 -1.42 -5.96
C PRO A 237 -5.49 -0.78 -5.12
N TYR A 238 -5.67 0.51 -4.80
CA TYR A 238 -4.85 1.28 -3.87
C TYR A 238 -5.69 2.37 -3.18
N ASP A 239 -5.06 3.17 -2.27
CA ASP A 239 -5.67 4.28 -1.53
C ASP A 239 -6.86 3.84 -0.66
N PHE A 240 -6.56 3.08 0.41
CA PHE A 240 -7.57 2.49 1.30
C PHE A 240 -7.92 3.35 2.50
N ASP A 241 -7.52 4.63 2.55
CA ASP A 241 -7.71 5.50 3.71
C ASP A 241 -9.17 5.77 4.07
N LEU A 242 -10.09 5.70 3.11
CA LEU A 242 -11.52 5.82 3.33
C LEU A 242 -12.24 4.49 3.65
N ALA A 243 -11.50 3.38 3.71
CA ALA A 243 -12.06 2.08 4.05
C ALA A 243 -12.56 2.01 5.51
N GLY A 244 -13.60 1.22 5.74
CA GLY A 244 -14.15 0.98 7.07
C GLY A 244 -13.16 0.38 8.06
N LEU A 245 -12.23 -0.47 7.61
CA LEU A 245 -11.12 -1.01 8.39
C LEU A 245 -10.23 0.11 8.94
N VAL A 246 -9.91 1.08 8.11
CA VAL A 246 -9.08 2.24 8.46
C VAL A 246 -9.83 3.20 9.37
N ASN A 247 -11.07 3.50 9.01
CA ASN A 247 -11.95 4.38 9.75
C ASN A 247 -11.26 5.70 10.12
N ALA A 248 -10.63 6.34 9.12
CA ALA A 248 -9.92 7.59 9.33
C ALA A 248 -10.88 8.68 9.84
N PRO A 249 -10.46 9.57 10.75
CA PRO A 249 -11.34 10.59 11.32
C PRO A 249 -11.96 11.55 10.30
N TYR A 250 -11.36 11.69 9.14
CA TYR A 250 -11.87 12.48 8.02
C TYR A 250 -12.71 11.68 7.03
N ALA A 251 -12.71 10.34 7.11
CA ALA A 251 -13.44 9.50 6.18
C ALA A 251 -14.96 9.71 6.32
N ARG A 252 -15.61 9.86 5.18
CA ARG A 252 -17.07 9.97 5.07
C ARG A 252 -17.52 9.09 3.91
N PRO A 253 -18.65 8.37 4.03
CA PRO A 253 -19.21 7.67 2.89
C PRO A 253 -19.67 8.66 1.83
N ASP A 254 -19.59 8.22 0.56
CA ASP A 254 -20.20 8.98 -0.54
C ASP A 254 -21.70 9.14 -0.27
N PRO A 255 -22.26 10.38 -0.38
CA PRO A 255 -23.67 10.65 -0.13
C PRO A 255 -24.64 9.85 -1.02
N SER A 256 -24.20 9.42 -2.22
CA SER A 256 -25.01 8.58 -3.12
C SER A 256 -25.19 7.15 -2.60
N LEU A 257 -24.33 6.69 -1.69
CA LEU A 257 -24.40 5.37 -1.08
C LEU A 257 -25.36 5.39 0.12
N ARG A 258 -26.20 4.37 0.23
CA ARG A 258 -27.17 4.27 1.36
C ARG A 258 -26.51 3.68 2.60
N ILE A 259 -25.41 4.29 3.04
CA ILE A 259 -24.69 3.96 4.28
C ILE A 259 -24.42 5.26 5.06
N SER A 260 -24.50 5.21 6.38
CA SER A 260 -24.32 6.38 7.26
C SER A 260 -22.90 6.50 7.82
N ARG A 261 -22.10 5.45 7.76
CA ARG A 261 -20.72 5.37 8.29
C ARG A 261 -19.86 4.53 7.37
N VAL A 262 -18.59 4.91 7.22
CA VAL A 262 -17.62 4.16 6.41
C VAL A 262 -17.39 2.73 6.93
N THR A 263 -17.64 2.48 8.22
CA THR A 263 -17.54 1.14 8.82
C THR A 263 -18.67 0.18 8.40
N GLN A 264 -19.74 0.68 7.75
CA GLN A 264 -20.79 -0.16 7.19
C GLN A 264 -20.32 -0.77 5.87
N ARG A 265 -20.27 -2.09 5.80
CA ARG A 265 -19.90 -2.79 4.57
C ARG A 265 -21.02 -2.70 3.54
N LEU A 266 -20.66 -2.31 2.33
CA LEU A 266 -21.53 -2.33 1.16
C LEU A 266 -20.80 -3.04 0.02
N TYR A 267 -21.41 -4.09 -0.53
CA TYR A 267 -20.86 -4.76 -1.71
C TYR A 267 -21.04 -3.89 -2.94
N ARG A 268 -19.97 -3.68 -3.68
CA ARG A 268 -19.91 -2.86 -4.90
C ARG A 268 -19.24 -3.60 -6.07
N GLY A 269 -19.12 -4.92 -5.98
CA GLY A 269 -18.62 -5.73 -7.09
C GLY A 269 -19.64 -5.79 -8.23
N TYR A 270 -19.13 -5.97 -9.43
CA TYR A 270 -19.97 -6.24 -10.60
C TYR A 270 -20.44 -7.68 -10.61
N CYS A 271 -21.53 -7.95 -11.38
CA CYS A 271 -22.06 -9.30 -11.49
C CYS A 271 -21.06 -10.23 -12.21
N ILE A 272 -20.73 -11.33 -11.57
CA ILE A 272 -19.80 -12.35 -12.05
C ILE A 272 -20.36 -13.74 -11.68
N SER A 273 -19.86 -14.82 -12.29
CA SER A 273 -20.38 -16.16 -12.00
C SER A 273 -20.19 -16.56 -10.54
N THR A 274 -21.14 -17.31 -10.01
CA THR A 274 -21.14 -17.83 -8.65
C THR A 274 -19.87 -18.61 -8.33
N ASP A 275 -19.42 -19.45 -9.25
CA ASP A 275 -18.22 -20.28 -9.06
C ASP A 275 -16.97 -19.42 -8.84
N VAL A 276 -16.79 -18.38 -9.64
CA VAL A 276 -15.65 -17.44 -9.49
C VAL A 276 -15.71 -16.67 -8.16
N LEU A 277 -16.93 -16.27 -7.73
CA LEU A 277 -17.13 -15.65 -6.41
C LEU A 277 -16.79 -16.62 -5.26
N MET A 278 -17.19 -17.88 -5.38
CA MET A 278 -16.91 -18.91 -4.38
C MET A 278 -15.42 -19.20 -4.27
N ASP A 279 -14.71 -19.31 -5.38
CA ASP A 279 -13.25 -19.51 -5.40
C ASP A 279 -12.50 -18.34 -4.75
N ALA A 280 -12.87 -17.11 -5.08
CA ALA A 280 -12.29 -15.92 -4.48
C ALA A 280 -12.60 -15.82 -2.98
N LEU A 281 -13.82 -16.16 -2.55
CA LEU A 281 -14.21 -16.22 -1.15
C LEU A 281 -13.41 -17.28 -0.39
N SER A 282 -13.24 -18.48 -0.98
CA SER A 282 -12.44 -19.57 -0.42
C SER A 282 -10.99 -19.15 -0.24
N THR A 283 -10.38 -18.48 -1.23
CA THR A 283 -9.02 -17.95 -1.17
C THR A 283 -8.85 -16.99 0.01
N ILE A 284 -9.77 -16.06 0.20
CA ILE A 284 -9.72 -15.09 1.31
C ILE A 284 -9.95 -15.79 2.65
N LYS A 285 -10.90 -16.73 2.75
CA LYS A 285 -11.16 -17.50 3.97
C LYS A 285 -9.96 -18.33 4.40
N ALA A 286 -9.27 -18.96 3.45
CA ALA A 286 -8.07 -19.74 3.72
C ALA A 286 -6.94 -18.91 4.37
N ARG A 287 -6.94 -17.59 4.16
CA ARG A 287 -5.98 -16.65 4.74
C ARG A 287 -6.44 -15.96 6.03
N ARG A 288 -7.57 -16.40 6.64
CA ARG A 288 -8.13 -15.76 7.84
C ARG A 288 -7.08 -15.54 8.95
N VAL A 289 -6.31 -16.55 9.29
CA VAL A 289 -5.29 -16.45 10.36
C VAL A 289 -4.22 -15.44 9.98
N ASP A 290 -3.66 -15.55 8.77
CA ASP A 290 -2.63 -14.65 8.27
C ASP A 290 -3.12 -13.19 8.23
N ILE A 291 -4.38 -12.97 7.79
CA ILE A 291 -5.02 -11.65 7.75
C ILE A 291 -5.13 -11.03 9.14
N LEU A 292 -5.53 -11.81 10.14
CA LEU A 292 -5.64 -11.32 11.52
C LEU A 292 -4.25 -11.09 12.14
N ASP A 293 -3.26 -11.88 11.76
CA ASP A 293 -1.88 -11.73 12.21
C ASP A 293 -1.21 -10.47 11.66
N VAL A 294 -1.57 -10.03 10.45
CA VAL A 294 -1.16 -8.70 9.96
C VAL A 294 -1.52 -7.62 10.98
N ILE A 295 -2.72 -7.67 11.58
CA ILE A 295 -3.16 -6.65 12.56
C ILE A 295 -2.46 -6.86 13.92
N ARG A 296 -2.30 -8.11 14.38
CA ARG A 296 -1.64 -8.42 15.66
C ARG A 296 -0.18 -7.98 15.71
N GLN A 297 0.50 -8.04 14.56
CA GLN A 297 1.92 -7.74 14.42
C GLN A 297 2.21 -6.27 14.08
N LEU A 298 1.18 -5.42 13.90
CA LEU A 298 1.39 -4.00 13.62
C LEU A 298 2.02 -3.30 14.84
N PRO A 299 3.22 -2.74 14.71
CA PRO A 299 3.79 -1.93 15.78
C PRO A 299 3.01 -0.60 15.92
N GLY A 300 3.01 -0.04 17.13
CA GLY A 300 2.41 1.27 17.38
C GLY A 300 0.89 1.33 17.45
N LEU A 301 0.15 0.24 17.20
CA LEU A 301 -1.28 0.16 17.52
C LEU A 301 -1.48 -0.08 19.01
N SER A 302 -2.41 0.68 19.61
CA SER A 302 -2.86 0.36 20.97
C SER A 302 -3.62 -0.96 21.00
N LEU A 303 -3.59 -1.66 22.15
CA LEU A 303 -4.38 -2.90 22.32
C LEU A 303 -5.87 -2.69 21.99
N LYS A 304 -6.45 -1.55 22.37
CA LYS A 304 -7.84 -1.20 22.06
C LYS A 304 -8.09 -1.16 20.55
N GLU A 305 -7.19 -0.56 19.78
CA GLU A 305 -7.34 -0.46 18.33
C GLU A 305 -7.07 -1.77 17.63
N THR A 306 -6.08 -2.54 18.09
CA THR A 306 -5.81 -3.90 17.61
C THR A 306 -7.06 -4.78 17.76
N VAL A 307 -7.65 -4.82 18.97
CA VAL A 307 -8.85 -5.61 19.25
C VAL A 307 -10.03 -5.14 18.40
N ALA A 308 -10.28 -3.83 18.32
CA ALA A 308 -11.38 -3.29 17.52
C ALA A 308 -11.22 -3.62 16.02
N THR A 309 -10.00 -3.58 15.50
CA THR A 309 -9.71 -3.90 14.09
C THR A 309 -9.87 -5.40 13.81
N ILE A 310 -9.42 -6.25 14.73
CA ILE A 310 -9.64 -7.70 14.65
C ILE A 310 -11.13 -8.04 14.67
N ILE A 311 -11.90 -7.45 15.59
CA ILE A 311 -13.36 -7.66 15.66
C ILE A 311 -14.01 -7.24 14.33
N TYR A 312 -13.61 -6.11 13.76
CA TYR A 312 -14.13 -5.66 12.47
C TYR A 312 -13.86 -6.68 11.35
N LEU A 313 -12.67 -7.26 11.26
CA LEU A 313 -12.36 -8.30 10.28
C LEU A 313 -13.10 -9.60 10.56
N GLU A 314 -13.18 -10.01 11.81
CA GLU A 314 -13.89 -11.22 12.23
C GLU A 314 -15.39 -11.18 11.92
N GLU A 315 -16.04 -10.03 11.99
CA GLU A 315 -17.43 -9.86 11.55
C GLU A 315 -17.65 -10.26 10.07
N PHE A 316 -16.66 -10.04 9.20
CA PHE A 316 -16.72 -10.54 7.83
C PHE A 316 -16.61 -12.06 7.80
N PHE A 317 -15.63 -12.65 8.49
CA PHE A 317 -15.40 -14.09 8.48
C PHE A 317 -16.58 -14.87 9.04
N VAL A 318 -17.19 -14.39 10.13
CA VAL A 318 -18.44 -14.98 10.68
C VAL A 318 -19.57 -14.98 9.64
N ARG A 319 -19.70 -13.93 8.81
CA ARG A 319 -20.67 -13.91 7.71
C ARG A 319 -20.26 -14.83 6.57
N ALA A 320 -18.97 -14.94 6.29
CA ALA A 320 -18.39 -15.76 5.25
C ALA A 320 -18.43 -17.26 5.59
N ASP A 321 -18.60 -17.63 6.84
CA ASP A 321 -18.77 -19.04 7.25
C ASP A 321 -20.08 -19.65 6.68
N ASP A 322 -21.12 -18.84 6.43
CA ASP A 322 -22.28 -19.20 5.62
C ASP A 322 -22.09 -18.72 4.17
N GLU A 323 -21.32 -19.50 3.40
CA GLU A 323 -20.93 -19.16 2.02
C GLU A 323 -22.14 -18.90 1.12
N ASN A 324 -23.15 -19.76 1.21
CA ASN A 324 -24.36 -19.61 0.39
C ASN A 324 -25.08 -18.30 0.66
N LYS A 325 -25.11 -17.87 1.92
CA LYS A 325 -25.80 -16.64 2.32
C LYS A 325 -25.02 -15.40 1.88
N ILE A 326 -23.69 -15.41 2.04
CA ILE A 326 -22.87 -14.24 1.66
C ILE A 326 -22.78 -14.09 0.14
N VAL A 327 -22.66 -15.19 -0.61
CA VAL A 327 -22.64 -15.15 -2.07
C VAL A 327 -24.00 -14.68 -2.62
N LYS A 328 -25.12 -15.16 -2.09
CA LYS A 328 -26.45 -14.60 -2.43
C LYS A 328 -26.57 -13.11 -2.10
N LEU A 329 -25.91 -12.61 -1.04
CA LEU A 329 -25.83 -11.17 -0.78
C LEU A 329 -25.11 -10.44 -1.91
N PHE A 330 -23.96 -10.98 -2.36
CA PHE A 330 -23.16 -10.38 -3.43
C PHE A 330 -23.92 -10.37 -4.77
N GLU A 331 -24.54 -11.49 -5.14
CA GLU A 331 -25.37 -11.59 -6.35
C GLU A 331 -26.56 -10.61 -6.37
N ARG A 332 -27.19 -10.36 -5.21
CA ARG A 332 -28.30 -9.41 -5.11
C ARG A 332 -27.88 -7.94 -5.12
N ARG A 333 -26.62 -7.68 -4.88
CA ARG A 333 -26.05 -6.33 -4.72
C ARG A 333 -25.03 -5.95 -5.78
N CYS A 334 -24.70 -6.88 -6.69
CA CYS A 334 -23.76 -6.59 -7.78
C CYS A 334 -24.30 -5.49 -8.71
N LEU A 335 -23.37 -4.71 -9.27
CA LEU A 335 -23.62 -3.58 -10.17
C LEU A 335 -23.81 -4.05 -11.63
#